data_d42caadb050114db846136e343342e6b
#
_entry.id   d42caadb050114db846136e343342e6b
#
_cell.length_a   1.000
_cell.length_b   1.000
_cell.length_c   1.000
_cell.angle_alpha   90.00
_cell.angle_beta   90.00
_cell.angle_gamma   90.00
#
_symmetry.space_group_name_H-M   'P 1'
#
loop_
_entity.id
_entity.type
_entity.pdbx_description
1 polymer ?
#
loop_
_entity_poly.entity_id
_entity_poly.type
_entity_poly.pdbx_seq_one_letter_code
_entity_poly.pdbx_strand_id
1 'polypeptide(L)'
;MDQDETLSITELRKRKFADQIGLCVSTDGNAIADSYFDTYSDILSYEDAFEDLFNAKYVVDLIKTIWKPETPYKLLDCGSANGLTLKQFDKLGVEAWGIENNAHIHSKTPEEWRQRNLLGDVLKMPFEDGSFDFVYVTCLPYLPEEKIDQAIKELYRVCRVGMVFQGVTTDMTEEVIEDYVLFRGLQTFWTFSEWSDAIVRNGFQLAVSNPVLLDELWRIEQETDEDDWNWYPNKKSMRYSFFSKP
;
A
#
# COMPACT_ATOMS: atom_id res chain seq x y z
N MET A 1 22.17 -26.49 -28.87
CA MET A 1 21.22 -25.46 -29.36
C MET A 1 20.58 -24.91 -28.12
N ASP A 2 21.20 -23.83 -27.61
CA ASP A 2 20.71 -23.13 -26.43
C ASP A 2 19.37 -22.50 -26.76
N GLN A 3 18.34 -22.93 -26.03
CA GLN A 3 17.07 -22.21 -25.97
C GLN A 3 17.30 -21.00 -25.09
N ASP A 4 17.85 -19.95 -25.67
CA ASP A 4 17.81 -18.60 -25.12
C ASP A 4 16.39 -18.08 -25.40
N GLU A 5 15.42 -18.58 -24.61
CA GLU A 5 14.11 -17.95 -24.49
C GLU A 5 14.37 -16.53 -24.03
N THR A 6 14.02 -15.58 -24.88
CA THR A 6 14.09 -14.15 -24.56
C THR A 6 13.16 -13.89 -23.38
N LEU A 7 13.71 -13.89 -22.17
CA LEU A 7 12.97 -13.60 -20.94
C LEU A 7 12.33 -12.21 -21.04
N SER A 8 11.12 -12.09 -20.54
CA SER A 8 10.48 -10.78 -20.41
C SER A 8 11.29 -9.87 -19.48
N ILE A 9 11.15 -8.55 -19.62
CA ILE A 9 11.77 -7.56 -18.72
C ILE A 9 11.37 -7.86 -17.26
N THR A 10 10.12 -8.25 -17.02
CA THR A 10 9.61 -8.67 -15.73
C THR A 10 10.41 -9.83 -15.13
N GLU A 11 10.66 -10.88 -15.90
CA GLU A 11 11.42 -12.06 -15.44
C GLU A 11 12.88 -11.72 -15.18
N LEU A 12 13.48 -10.86 -16.01
CA LEU A 12 14.84 -10.36 -15.81
C LEU A 12 14.95 -9.57 -14.49
N ARG A 13 13.97 -8.70 -14.20
CA ARG A 13 13.93 -7.93 -12.96
C ARG A 13 13.71 -8.84 -11.73
N LYS A 14 12.76 -9.75 -11.79
CA LYS A 14 12.54 -10.75 -10.73
C LYS A 14 13.83 -11.54 -10.44
N ARG A 15 14.59 -11.95 -11.45
CA ARG A 15 15.87 -12.63 -11.28
C ARG A 15 16.96 -11.73 -10.70
N LYS A 16 17.04 -10.45 -11.17
CA LYS A 16 18.02 -9.47 -10.66
C LYS A 16 17.92 -9.29 -9.14
N PHE A 17 16.69 -9.25 -8.63
CA PHE A 17 16.45 -8.96 -7.22
C PHE A 17 16.16 -10.21 -6.36
N ALA A 18 16.11 -11.41 -6.94
CA ALA A 18 15.72 -12.64 -6.26
C ALA A 18 16.50 -12.91 -4.95
N ASP A 19 17.80 -12.65 -4.96
CA ASP A 19 18.67 -12.88 -3.80
C ASP A 19 18.62 -11.75 -2.75
N GLN A 20 17.91 -10.65 -3.05
CA GLN A 20 17.84 -9.45 -2.22
C GLN A 20 16.46 -9.27 -1.59
N ILE A 21 15.43 -9.89 -2.18
CA ILE A 21 14.06 -9.85 -1.66
C ILE A 21 14.04 -10.46 -0.25
N GLY A 22 13.45 -9.74 0.69
CA GLY A 22 13.30 -10.18 2.07
C GLY A 22 14.52 -10.01 2.98
N LEU A 23 15.63 -9.43 2.52
CA LEU A 23 16.81 -9.22 3.37
C LEU A 23 16.58 -8.26 4.54
N CYS A 24 15.64 -7.31 4.41
CA CYS A 24 15.35 -6.27 5.40
C CYS A 24 14.10 -6.56 6.23
N VAL A 25 13.72 -7.82 6.40
CA VAL A 25 12.56 -8.19 7.23
C VAL A 25 12.97 -8.51 8.65
N SER A 26 12.01 -8.45 9.58
CA SER A 26 12.20 -8.91 10.95
C SER A 26 12.49 -10.42 11.02
N THR A 27 13.03 -10.88 12.13
CA THR A 27 13.41 -12.29 12.33
C THR A 27 12.24 -13.27 12.26
N ASP A 28 11.02 -12.80 12.47
CA ASP A 28 9.79 -13.60 12.34
C ASP A 28 9.19 -13.56 10.90
N GLY A 29 9.80 -12.76 10.02
CA GLY A 29 9.41 -12.65 8.60
C GLY A 29 8.05 -12.00 8.35
N ASN A 30 7.45 -11.35 9.35
CA ASN A 30 6.09 -10.81 9.26
C ASN A 30 6.01 -9.27 9.30
N ALA A 31 7.11 -8.60 9.60
CA ALA A 31 7.16 -7.14 9.73
C ALA A 31 8.43 -6.57 9.11
N ILE A 32 8.38 -5.32 8.69
CA ILE A 32 9.56 -4.55 8.30
C ILE A 32 10.48 -4.45 9.53
N ALA A 33 11.79 -4.58 9.32
CA ALA A 33 12.77 -4.51 10.41
C ALA A 33 12.73 -3.14 11.13
N ASP A 34 12.93 -3.15 12.45
CA ASP A 34 12.96 -1.92 13.27
C ASP A 34 13.96 -0.90 12.75
N SER A 35 15.10 -1.38 12.22
CA SER A 35 16.14 -0.54 11.63
C SER A 35 15.66 0.34 10.48
N TYR A 36 14.66 -0.09 9.73
CA TYR A 36 14.06 0.73 8.68
C TYR A 36 13.47 2.02 9.25
N PHE A 37 12.76 1.93 10.38
CA PHE A 37 12.11 3.08 11.00
C PHE A 37 13.09 3.99 11.76
N ASP A 38 14.23 3.45 12.21
CA ASP A 38 15.25 4.21 12.94
C ASP A 38 16.24 4.93 12.01
N THR A 39 16.40 4.40 10.79
CA THR A 39 17.40 4.89 9.82
C THR A 39 16.77 5.24 8.47
N TYR A 40 15.54 5.78 8.48
CA TYR A 40 14.80 6.09 7.25
C TYR A 40 15.59 7.00 6.30
N SER A 41 16.32 7.99 6.85
CA SER A 41 17.40 8.68 6.15
C SER A 41 18.36 9.33 7.14
N ASP A 42 19.59 9.61 6.71
CA ASP A 42 20.56 10.39 7.49
C ASP A 42 20.12 11.87 7.68
N ILE A 43 19.05 12.31 7.02
CA ILE A 43 18.64 13.72 6.92
C ILE A 43 17.25 13.95 7.55
N LEU A 44 16.33 12.96 7.44
CA LEU A 44 14.94 13.09 7.89
C LEU A 44 14.58 11.96 8.86
N SER A 45 13.89 12.28 9.95
CA SER A 45 13.20 11.28 10.75
C SER A 45 12.07 10.65 9.92
N TYR A 46 11.64 9.43 10.30
CA TYR A 46 10.47 8.81 9.69
C TYR A 46 9.23 9.73 9.77
N GLU A 47 9.10 10.45 10.87
CA GLU A 47 8.01 11.38 11.12
C GLU A 47 8.03 12.56 10.16
N ASP A 48 9.18 13.21 10.01
CA ASP A 48 9.35 14.37 9.10
C ASP A 48 9.13 13.94 7.63
N ALA A 49 9.67 12.79 7.24
CA ALA A 49 9.50 12.27 5.88
C ALA A 49 8.03 11.98 5.56
N PHE A 50 7.26 11.42 6.50
CA PHE A 50 5.85 11.08 6.26
C PHE A 50 4.89 12.25 6.42
N GLU A 51 5.21 13.31 7.21
CA GLU A 51 4.41 14.54 7.21
C GLU A 51 4.44 15.24 5.84
N ASP A 52 5.58 15.18 5.13
CA ASP A 52 5.76 15.84 3.84
C ASP A 52 5.42 14.93 2.63
N LEU A 53 5.69 13.62 2.73
CA LEU A 53 5.55 12.68 1.60
C LEU A 53 4.16 12.06 1.45
N PHE A 54 3.37 11.95 2.53
CA PHE A 54 2.05 11.35 2.46
C PHE A 54 0.97 12.39 2.21
N ASN A 55 0.33 12.34 1.04
CA ASN A 55 -0.78 13.22 0.70
C ASN A 55 -2.13 12.51 0.91
N ALA A 56 -2.66 12.56 2.14
CA ALA A 56 -3.99 12.01 2.46
C ALA A 56 -5.11 12.63 1.62
N LYS A 57 -4.98 13.92 1.25
CA LYS A 57 -5.95 14.60 0.40
C LYS A 57 -6.08 13.91 -0.95
N TYR A 58 -4.98 13.49 -1.52
CA TYR A 58 -4.96 12.77 -2.78
C TYR A 58 -5.76 11.46 -2.70
N VAL A 59 -5.50 10.62 -1.68
CA VAL A 59 -6.26 9.38 -1.46
C VAL A 59 -7.75 9.65 -1.26
N VAL A 60 -8.09 10.68 -0.48
CA VAL A 60 -9.49 11.09 -0.24
C VAL A 60 -10.17 11.56 -1.52
N ASP A 61 -9.48 12.34 -2.36
CA ASP A 61 -10.03 12.83 -3.63
C ASP A 61 -10.28 11.68 -4.62
N LEU A 62 -9.38 10.69 -4.67
CA LEU A 62 -9.57 9.47 -5.45
C LEU A 62 -10.79 8.67 -4.97
N ILE A 63 -10.93 8.45 -3.66
CA ILE A 63 -12.09 7.77 -3.07
C ILE A 63 -13.38 8.51 -3.43
N LYS A 64 -13.42 9.83 -3.28
CA LYS A 64 -14.60 10.66 -3.61
C LYS A 64 -14.94 10.60 -5.10
N THR A 65 -13.95 10.60 -5.97
CA THR A 65 -14.14 10.54 -7.42
C THR A 65 -14.72 9.20 -7.85
N ILE A 66 -14.23 8.09 -7.28
CA ILE A 66 -14.62 6.74 -7.70
C ILE A 66 -15.97 6.33 -7.09
N TRP A 67 -16.13 6.46 -5.77
CA TRP A 67 -17.27 5.89 -5.04
C TRP A 67 -18.29 6.92 -4.55
N LYS A 68 -17.93 8.21 -4.52
CA LYS A 68 -18.80 9.32 -4.06
C LYS A 68 -19.47 9.05 -2.71
N PRO A 69 -18.69 8.65 -1.69
CA PRO A 69 -19.25 8.28 -0.40
C PRO A 69 -19.91 9.47 0.29
N GLU A 70 -20.93 9.17 1.11
CA GLU A 70 -21.41 10.13 2.10
C GLU A 70 -20.36 10.30 3.21
N THR A 71 -20.25 11.53 3.73
CA THR A 71 -19.32 11.83 4.83
C THR A 71 -20.07 11.99 6.16
N PRO A 72 -19.47 11.60 7.30
CA PRO A 72 -18.17 10.94 7.43
C PRO A 72 -18.24 9.46 7.03
N TYR A 73 -17.13 8.91 6.50
CA TYR A 73 -16.94 7.50 6.26
C TYR A 73 -15.74 6.97 7.04
N LYS A 74 -15.70 5.66 7.27
CA LYS A 74 -14.63 4.98 7.99
C LYS A 74 -13.59 4.41 7.04
N LEU A 75 -12.30 4.69 7.32
CA LEU A 75 -11.18 4.18 6.56
C LEU A 75 -10.20 3.45 7.48
N LEU A 76 -9.77 2.26 7.08
CA LEU A 76 -8.69 1.53 7.74
C LEU A 76 -7.39 1.70 6.94
N ASP A 77 -6.34 2.20 7.57
CA ASP A 77 -4.98 2.22 7.05
C ASP A 77 -4.23 0.95 7.50
N CYS A 78 -3.90 0.09 6.54
CA CYS A 78 -3.22 -1.18 6.79
C CYS A 78 -1.71 -1.03 6.57
N GLY A 79 -0.94 -1.10 7.65
CA GLY A 79 0.46 -0.73 7.71
C GLY A 79 0.64 0.74 8.09
N SER A 80 -0.11 1.16 9.11
CA SER A 80 -0.23 2.56 9.55
C SER A 80 0.97 3.09 10.32
N ALA A 81 1.99 2.26 10.57
CA ALA A 81 3.19 2.61 11.32
C ALA A 81 2.86 3.30 12.68
N ASN A 82 3.34 4.51 12.91
CA ASN A 82 3.03 5.29 14.11
C ASN A 82 1.71 6.08 14.03
N GLY A 83 0.88 5.85 13.00
CA GLY A 83 -0.44 6.47 12.87
C GLY A 83 -0.45 7.95 12.44
N LEU A 84 0.62 8.48 11.90
CA LEU A 84 0.66 9.87 11.40
C LEU A 84 -0.35 10.12 10.27
N THR A 85 -0.58 9.13 9.42
CA THR A 85 -1.57 9.19 8.35
C THR A 85 -3.00 9.41 8.87
N LEU A 86 -3.32 8.88 10.06
CA LEU A 86 -4.65 9.02 10.68
C LEU A 86 -4.99 10.49 10.95
N LYS A 87 -4.01 11.26 11.45
CA LYS A 87 -4.14 12.70 11.68
C LYS A 87 -4.46 13.47 10.41
N GLN A 88 -3.84 13.07 9.29
CA GLN A 88 -4.06 13.73 8.01
C GLN A 88 -5.46 13.40 7.45
N PHE A 89 -5.90 12.15 7.53
CA PHE A 89 -7.25 11.74 7.15
C PHE A 89 -8.33 12.43 8.00
N ASP A 90 -8.11 12.52 9.31
CA ASP A 90 -9.06 13.15 10.25
C ASP A 90 -9.29 14.64 9.93
N LYS A 91 -8.23 15.38 9.56
CA LYS A 91 -8.33 16.78 9.09
C LYS A 91 -9.21 16.94 7.83
N LEU A 92 -9.40 15.87 7.06
CA LEU A 92 -10.22 15.82 5.85
C LEU A 92 -11.64 15.30 6.11
N GLY A 93 -12.01 15.07 7.38
CA GLY A 93 -13.33 14.57 7.78
C GLY A 93 -13.53 13.08 7.58
N VAL A 94 -12.45 12.30 7.53
CA VAL A 94 -12.47 10.83 7.42
C VAL A 94 -12.22 10.24 8.81
N GLU A 95 -13.09 9.34 9.27
CA GLU A 95 -12.85 8.58 10.50
C GLU A 95 -11.82 7.48 10.24
N ALA A 96 -10.53 7.83 10.40
CA ALA A 96 -9.44 6.91 10.12
C ALA A 96 -9.06 6.04 11.32
N TRP A 97 -8.76 4.79 11.04
CA TRP A 97 -8.20 3.78 11.95
C TRP A 97 -6.96 3.18 11.33
N GLY A 98 -6.04 2.71 12.15
CA GLY A 98 -4.80 2.06 11.70
C GLY A 98 -4.62 0.68 12.29
N ILE A 99 -3.90 -0.17 11.56
CA ILE A 99 -3.38 -1.44 12.08
C ILE A 99 -1.92 -1.58 11.65
N GLU A 100 -1.05 -1.86 12.62
CA GLU A 100 0.40 -2.00 12.44
C GLU A 100 0.90 -3.23 13.19
N ASN A 101 1.72 -4.06 12.55
CA ASN A 101 2.25 -5.28 13.17
C ASN A 101 3.64 -5.10 13.80
N ASN A 102 4.39 -4.06 13.43
CA ASN A 102 5.67 -3.75 14.02
C ASN A 102 5.50 -2.98 15.35
N ALA A 103 5.78 -3.65 16.47
CA ALA A 103 5.59 -3.08 17.81
C ALA A 103 6.51 -1.87 18.08
N HIS A 104 7.70 -1.81 17.45
CA HIS A 104 8.64 -0.72 17.65
C HIS A 104 8.06 0.59 17.12
N ILE A 105 7.69 0.65 15.84
CA ILE A 105 7.13 1.87 15.26
C ILE A 105 5.74 2.18 15.85
N HIS A 106 4.90 1.18 16.09
CA HIS A 106 3.60 1.37 16.73
C HIS A 106 3.74 2.02 18.11
N SER A 107 4.78 1.69 18.89
CA SER A 107 5.02 2.29 20.22
C SER A 107 5.22 3.82 20.16
N LYS A 108 5.61 4.36 19.00
CA LYS A 108 5.80 5.79 18.74
C LYS A 108 4.48 6.50 18.37
N THR A 109 3.34 5.80 18.37
CA THR A 109 2.03 6.40 18.09
C THR A 109 1.71 7.52 19.09
N PRO A 110 1.39 8.74 18.62
CA PRO A 110 0.95 9.83 19.48
C PRO A 110 -0.27 9.46 20.34
N GLU A 111 -0.34 9.98 21.58
CA GLU A 111 -1.36 9.62 22.57
C GLU A 111 -2.79 9.76 22.02
N GLU A 112 -3.05 10.83 21.27
CA GLU A 112 -4.36 11.11 20.67
C GLU A 112 -4.83 10.04 19.67
N TRP A 113 -3.91 9.27 19.07
CA TRP A 113 -4.22 8.24 18.04
C TRP A 113 -4.15 6.81 18.58
N ARG A 114 -3.64 6.57 19.78
CA ARG A 114 -3.43 5.22 20.34
C ARG A 114 -4.67 4.35 20.38
N GLN A 115 -5.85 4.93 20.54
CA GLN A 115 -7.09 4.18 20.55
C GLN A 115 -7.56 3.77 19.15
N ARG A 116 -7.06 4.43 18.11
CA ARG A 116 -7.42 4.19 16.71
C ARG A 116 -6.29 3.59 15.89
N ASN A 117 -5.06 3.56 16.40
CA ASN A 117 -3.93 2.87 15.79
C ASN A 117 -3.64 1.59 16.60
N LEU A 118 -4.03 0.43 16.07
CA LEU A 118 -3.95 -0.82 16.82
C LEU A 118 -2.70 -1.61 16.45
N LEU A 119 -2.03 -2.17 17.46
CA LEU A 119 -1.02 -3.20 17.22
C LEU A 119 -1.73 -4.50 16.83
N GLY A 120 -1.48 -4.99 15.62
CA GLY A 120 -2.13 -6.19 15.11
C GLY A 120 -1.64 -6.59 13.73
N ASP A 121 -2.10 -7.74 13.26
CA ASP A 121 -1.67 -8.35 12.01
C ASP A 121 -2.80 -8.30 10.98
N VAL A 122 -2.48 -7.85 9.76
CA VAL A 122 -3.41 -7.85 8.61
C VAL A 122 -3.91 -9.26 8.25
N LEU A 123 -3.20 -10.30 8.66
CA LEU A 123 -3.60 -11.70 8.48
C LEU A 123 -4.75 -12.14 9.39
N LYS A 124 -4.99 -11.41 10.49
CA LYS A 124 -6.07 -11.66 11.45
C LYS A 124 -6.39 -10.39 12.21
N MET A 125 -7.23 -9.56 11.63
CA MET A 125 -7.56 -8.25 12.20
C MET A 125 -8.62 -8.34 13.31
N PRO A 126 -8.47 -7.56 14.41
CA PRO A 126 -9.41 -7.58 15.54
C PRO A 126 -10.68 -6.73 15.29
N PHE A 127 -11.16 -6.69 14.06
CA PHE A 127 -12.34 -5.93 13.66
C PHE A 127 -13.47 -6.86 13.21
N GLU A 128 -14.71 -6.40 13.36
CA GLU A 128 -15.89 -7.09 12.84
C GLU A 128 -15.97 -6.98 11.30
N ASP A 129 -16.76 -7.86 10.69
CA ASP A 129 -17.02 -7.85 9.25
C ASP A 129 -17.65 -6.52 8.83
N GLY A 130 -17.13 -5.91 7.77
CA GLY A 130 -17.64 -4.65 7.23
C GLY A 130 -17.53 -3.45 8.17
N SER A 131 -16.54 -3.45 9.07
CA SER A 131 -16.31 -2.36 10.04
C SER A 131 -15.90 -1.05 9.37
N PHE A 132 -15.34 -1.11 8.18
CA PHE A 132 -14.80 0.04 7.45
C PHE A 132 -15.44 0.17 6.07
N ASP A 133 -15.73 1.41 5.66
CA ASP A 133 -16.20 1.67 4.31
C ASP A 133 -15.11 1.39 3.30
N PHE A 134 -13.91 1.86 3.62
CA PHE A 134 -12.74 1.71 2.76
C PHE A 134 -11.55 1.15 3.54
N VAL A 135 -10.69 0.43 2.82
CA VAL A 135 -9.37 0.03 3.31
C VAL A 135 -8.31 0.65 2.39
N TYR A 136 -7.31 1.30 2.98
CA TYR A 136 -6.12 1.78 2.32
C TYR A 136 -4.97 0.85 2.66
N VAL A 137 -4.30 0.30 1.65
CA VAL A 137 -3.39 -0.82 1.84
C VAL A 137 -2.07 -0.59 1.12
N THR A 138 -0.99 -0.52 1.89
CA THR A 138 0.38 -0.41 1.38
C THR A 138 1.25 -1.59 1.80
N CYS A 139 0.78 -2.41 2.74
CA CYS A 139 1.59 -3.42 3.42
C CYS A 139 1.71 -4.77 2.69
N LEU A 140 0.84 -5.07 1.70
CA LEU A 140 0.84 -6.39 1.04
C LEU A 140 2.19 -6.79 0.42
N PRO A 141 2.94 -5.91 -0.24
CA PRO A 141 4.24 -6.29 -0.83
C PRO A 141 5.29 -6.72 0.20
N TYR A 142 5.08 -6.41 1.48
CA TYR A 142 5.97 -6.79 2.59
C TYR A 142 5.59 -8.12 3.25
N LEU A 143 4.57 -8.80 2.76
CA LEU A 143 4.20 -10.14 3.19
C LEU A 143 4.82 -11.18 2.26
N PRO A 144 5.19 -12.37 2.79
CA PRO A 144 5.56 -13.49 1.94
C PRO A 144 4.37 -13.94 1.08
N GLU A 145 4.66 -14.42 -0.12
CA GLU A 145 3.69 -14.71 -1.17
C GLU A 145 2.58 -15.66 -0.71
N GLU A 146 2.92 -16.66 0.09
CA GLU A 146 1.97 -17.65 0.62
C GLU A 146 0.95 -17.06 1.61
N LYS A 147 1.18 -15.84 2.13
CA LYS A 147 0.27 -15.15 3.06
C LYS A 147 -0.65 -14.14 2.37
N ILE A 148 -0.39 -13.79 1.13
CA ILE A 148 -1.12 -12.74 0.40
C ILE A 148 -2.62 -13.02 0.33
N ASP A 149 -3.02 -14.24 -0.03
CA ASP A 149 -4.45 -14.59 -0.12
C ASP A 149 -5.17 -14.50 1.23
N GLN A 150 -4.49 -14.85 2.32
CA GLN A 150 -5.06 -14.71 3.67
C GLN A 150 -5.26 -13.24 4.03
N ALA A 151 -4.27 -12.38 3.75
CA ALA A 151 -4.37 -10.94 4.00
C ALA A 151 -5.52 -10.33 3.20
N ILE A 152 -5.62 -10.64 1.90
CA ILE A 152 -6.69 -10.10 1.05
C ILE A 152 -8.08 -10.56 1.54
N LYS A 153 -8.24 -11.80 2.01
CA LYS A 153 -9.51 -12.27 2.61
C LYS A 153 -9.89 -11.48 3.86
N GLU A 154 -8.92 -11.15 4.72
CA GLU A 154 -9.16 -10.33 5.89
C GLU A 154 -9.51 -8.89 5.52
N LEU A 155 -8.81 -8.30 4.54
CA LEU A 155 -9.14 -6.99 3.98
C LEU A 155 -10.57 -6.99 3.41
N TYR A 156 -10.94 -8.02 2.64
CA TYR A 156 -12.29 -8.17 2.12
C TYR A 156 -13.32 -8.30 3.24
N ARG A 157 -13.02 -9.06 4.29
CA ARG A 157 -13.91 -9.26 5.42
C ARG A 157 -14.24 -7.94 6.12
N VAL A 158 -13.25 -7.13 6.46
CA VAL A 158 -13.44 -5.88 7.21
C VAL A 158 -13.89 -4.70 6.34
N CYS A 159 -13.69 -4.76 5.03
CA CYS A 159 -14.10 -3.76 4.05
C CYS A 159 -15.60 -3.87 3.73
N ARG A 160 -16.27 -2.73 3.50
CA ARG A 160 -17.68 -2.68 3.11
C ARG A 160 -17.88 -2.22 1.66
N VAL A 161 -17.11 -1.26 1.19
CA VAL A 161 -17.30 -0.62 -0.12
C VAL A 161 -16.13 -0.86 -1.06
N GLY A 162 -14.91 -0.51 -0.65
CA GLY A 162 -13.79 -0.61 -1.57
C GLY A 162 -12.41 -0.49 -0.94
N MET A 163 -11.42 -0.86 -1.73
CA MET A 163 -10.01 -0.87 -1.36
C MET A 163 -9.21 0.03 -2.29
N VAL A 164 -8.38 0.88 -1.72
CA VAL A 164 -7.29 1.59 -2.39
C VAL A 164 -6.00 0.85 -2.08
N PHE A 165 -5.40 0.27 -3.10
CA PHE A 165 -4.17 -0.51 -2.98
C PHE A 165 -3.01 0.25 -3.63
N GLN A 166 -1.94 0.44 -2.89
CA GLN A 166 -0.66 0.89 -3.41
C GLN A 166 0.32 -0.27 -3.31
N GLY A 167 0.68 -0.85 -4.44
CA GLY A 167 1.62 -1.96 -4.50
C GLY A 167 2.90 -1.58 -5.24
N VAL A 168 4.02 -2.19 -4.82
CA VAL A 168 5.24 -2.19 -5.60
C VAL A 168 5.09 -3.25 -6.69
N THR A 169 5.26 -2.84 -7.95
CA THR A 169 5.14 -3.73 -9.08
C THR A 169 6.41 -3.77 -9.93
N THR A 170 6.59 -4.84 -10.68
CA THR A 170 7.71 -4.97 -11.62
C THR A 170 7.67 -3.95 -12.77
N ASP A 171 6.57 -3.21 -12.89
CA ASP A 171 6.35 -2.20 -13.94
C ASP A 171 6.90 -0.83 -13.52
N MET A 172 7.28 -0.65 -12.26
CA MET A 172 7.89 0.58 -11.75
C MET A 172 9.29 0.85 -12.33
N THR A 173 9.80 2.06 -12.17
CA THR A 173 11.19 2.37 -12.56
C THR A 173 12.18 1.55 -11.74
N GLU A 174 13.34 1.29 -12.30
CA GLU A 174 14.35 0.47 -11.64
C GLU A 174 14.84 1.11 -10.33
N GLU A 175 14.97 2.42 -10.29
CA GLU A 175 15.34 3.19 -9.10
C GLU A 175 14.36 2.99 -7.94
N VAL A 176 13.06 3.07 -8.22
CA VAL A 176 12.01 2.82 -7.22
C VAL A 176 12.04 1.38 -6.73
N ILE A 177 12.20 0.41 -7.64
CA ILE A 177 12.28 -1.02 -7.27
C ILE A 177 13.49 -1.27 -6.38
N GLU A 178 14.66 -0.71 -6.70
CA GLU A 178 15.87 -0.85 -5.90
C GLU A 178 15.68 -0.35 -4.48
N ASP A 179 15.05 0.82 -4.28
CA ASP A 179 14.75 1.38 -2.97
C ASP A 179 13.87 0.40 -2.14
N TYR A 180 12.80 -0.10 -2.72
CA TYR A 180 11.91 -1.02 -2.02
C TYR A 180 12.54 -2.36 -1.68
N VAL A 181 13.36 -2.92 -2.57
CA VAL A 181 14.04 -4.20 -2.35
C VAL A 181 15.15 -4.09 -1.33
N LEU A 182 16.01 -3.06 -1.46
CA LEU A 182 17.23 -2.94 -0.66
C LEU A 182 16.98 -2.38 0.75
N PHE A 183 15.99 -1.48 0.90
CA PHE A 183 15.82 -0.72 2.14
C PHE A 183 14.50 -0.99 2.85
N ARG A 184 13.42 -1.40 2.13
CA ARG A 184 12.08 -1.49 2.70
C ARG A 184 11.57 -2.92 2.95
N GLY A 185 12.38 -3.95 2.71
CA GLY A 185 12.03 -5.34 3.05
C GLY A 185 10.92 -5.94 2.18
N LEU A 186 10.88 -5.60 0.89
CA LEU A 186 9.97 -6.21 -0.07
C LEU A 186 10.09 -7.74 -0.05
N GLN A 187 8.96 -8.46 0.07
CA GLN A 187 8.92 -9.93 0.05
C GLN A 187 8.16 -10.51 -1.16
N THR A 188 7.12 -9.81 -1.61
CA THR A 188 6.34 -10.22 -2.80
C THR A 188 6.51 -9.20 -3.90
N PHE A 189 7.05 -9.65 -5.03
CA PHE A 189 7.39 -8.80 -6.16
C PHE A 189 6.64 -9.26 -7.42
N TRP A 190 5.41 -8.78 -7.56
CA TRP A 190 4.48 -9.13 -8.64
C TRP A 190 4.27 -7.98 -9.62
N THR A 191 3.83 -8.33 -10.83
CA THR A 191 3.27 -7.36 -11.78
C THR A 191 1.94 -6.81 -11.29
N PHE A 192 1.51 -5.70 -11.86
CA PHE A 192 0.15 -5.19 -11.62
C PHE A 192 -0.94 -6.23 -11.91
N SER A 193 -0.78 -7.03 -12.96
CA SER A 193 -1.73 -8.10 -13.31
C SER A 193 -1.79 -9.17 -12.23
N GLU A 194 -0.64 -9.65 -11.73
CA GLU A 194 -0.58 -10.67 -10.67
C GLU A 194 -1.25 -10.16 -9.38
N TRP A 195 -1.03 -8.90 -8.99
CA TRP A 195 -1.72 -8.26 -7.85
C TRP A 195 -3.23 -8.19 -8.09
N SER A 196 -3.66 -7.72 -9.27
CA SER A 196 -5.08 -7.61 -9.61
C SER A 196 -5.76 -8.98 -9.59
N ASP A 197 -5.13 -10.01 -10.17
CA ASP A 197 -5.66 -11.37 -10.18
C ASP A 197 -5.79 -11.92 -8.75
N ALA A 198 -4.81 -11.67 -7.87
CA ALA A 198 -4.87 -12.07 -6.47
C ALA A 198 -6.03 -11.40 -5.74
N ILE A 199 -6.23 -10.11 -5.94
CA ILE A 199 -7.28 -9.33 -5.28
C ILE A 199 -8.66 -9.75 -5.79
N VAL A 200 -8.81 -9.92 -7.10
CA VAL A 200 -10.08 -10.33 -7.72
C VAL A 200 -10.48 -11.76 -7.35
N ARG A 201 -9.55 -12.71 -7.34
CA ARG A 201 -9.86 -14.10 -6.95
C ARG A 201 -10.30 -14.22 -5.47
N ASN A 202 -9.97 -13.22 -4.63
CA ASN A 202 -10.39 -13.16 -3.23
C ASN A 202 -11.67 -12.32 -3.01
N GLY A 203 -12.42 -12.00 -4.06
CA GLY A 203 -13.79 -11.49 -4.00
C GLY A 203 -13.97 -10.02 -4.36
N PHE A 204 -12.91 -9.24 -4.44
CA PHE A 204 -12.99 -7.87 -4.94
C PHE A 204 -13.22 -7.83 -6.46
N GLN A 205 -13.65 -6.67 -6.95
CA GLN A 205 -13.78 -6.38 -8.38
C GLN A 205 -13.01 -5.11 -8.70
N LEU A 206 -12.42 -5.01 -9.88
CA LEU A 206 -11.77 -3.78 -10.32
C LEU A 206 -12.80 -2.64 -10.35
N ALA A 207 -12.57 -1.59 -9.57
CA ALA A 207 -13.51 -0.48 -9.41
C ALA A 207 -13.55 0.44 -10.65
N VAL A 208 -12.43 0.53 -11.37
CA VAL A 208 -12.28 1.45 -12.49
C VAL A 208 -11.79 0.71 -13.72
N SER A 209 -12.67 0.64 -14.73
CA SER A 209 -12.36 0.11 -16.06
C SER A 209 -12.70 1.12 -17.18
N ASN A 210 -13.33 2.23 -16.83
CA ASN A 210 -13.72 3.25 -17.81
C ASN A 210 -12.53 4.16 -18.14
N PRO A 211 -12.09 4.26 -19.42
CA PRO A 211 -10.94 5.07 -19.81
C PRO A 211 -11.08 6.56 -19.42
N VAL A 212 -12.28 7.12 -19.47
CA VAL A 212 -12.52 8.54 -19.11
C VAL A 212 -12.23 8.76 -17.61
N LEU A 213 -12.69 7.84 -16.76
CA LEU A 213 -12.43 7.93 -15.33
C LEU A 213 -10.95 7.69 -15.02
N LEU A 214 -10.28 6.76 -15.72
CA LEU A 214 -8.84 6.56 -15.59
C LEU A 214 -8.04 7.81 -15.97
N ASP A 215 -8.41 8.50 -17.04
CA ASP A 215 -7.76 9.77 -17.43
C ASP A 215 -7.98 10.88 -16.38
N GLU A 216 -9.16 10.94 -15.75
CA GLU A 216 -9.45 11.89 -14.66
C GLU A 216 -8.63 11.57 -13.40
N LEU A 217 -8.56 10.31 -12.98
CA LEU A 217 -7.78 9.88 -11.82
C LEU A 217 -6.29 10.15 -12.05
N TRP A 218 -5.78 9.86 -13.23
CA TRP A 218 -4.41 10.17 -13.61
C TRP A 218 -4.13 11.69 -13.56
N ARG A 219 -5.06 12.52 -13.99
CA ARG A 219 -4.94 13.98 -13.90
C ARG A 219 -4.87 14.44 -12.44
N ILE A 220 -5.73 13.89 -11.57
CA ILE A 220 -5.69 14.15 -10.13
C ILE A 220 -4.32 13.78 -9.55
N GLU A 221 -3.76 12.64 -9.94
CA GLU A 221 -2.42 12.21 -9.50
C GLU A 221 -1.33 13.19 -9.94
N GLN A 222 -1.38 13.65 -11.17
CA GLN A 222 -0.37 14.60 -11.69
C GLN A 222 -0.49 16.01 -11.08
N GLU A 223 -1.70 16.44 -10.72
CA GLU A 223 -1.95 17.76 -10.14
C GLU A 223 -1.65 17.83 -8.63
N THR A 224 -1.69 16.71 -7.95
CA THR A 224 -1.56 16.64 -6.48
C THR A 224 -0.26 16.00 -6.01
N ASP A 225 0.45 15.29 -6.87
CA ASP A 225 1.75 14.72 -6.57
C ASP A 225 2.82 15.78 -6.85
N GLU A 226 3.27 16.46 -5.80
CA GLU A 226 4.36 17.43 -5.86
C GLU A 226 5.73 16.76 -5.98
N ASP A 227 5.78 15.42 -5.84
CA ASP A 227 7.01 14.66 -6.00
C ASP A 227 7.35 14.45 -7.47
N ASP A 228 8.51 14.91 -7.90
CA ASP A 228 9.13 14.63 -9.21
C ASP A 228 9.48 13.14 -9.42
N TRP A 229 9.01 12.25 -8.56
CA TRP A 229 9.28 10.81 -8.63
C TRP A 229 8.52 10.15 -9.78
N ASN A 230 9.23 9.83 -10.84
CA ASN A 230 8.73 9.00 -11.93
C ASN A 230 8.64 7.53 -11.48
N TRP A 231 7.55 7.18 -10.78
CA TRP A 231 7.32 5.81 -10.32
C TRP A 231 7.22 4.80 -11.47
N TYR A 232 6.75 5.23 -12.63
CA TYR A 232 6.56 4.38 -13.80
C TYR A 232 7.19 4.95 -15.05
N PRO A 233 7.78 4.10 -15.91
CA PRO A 233 8.29 4.52 -17.22
C PRO A 233 7.19 5.10 -18.14
N ASN A 234 5.96 4.63 -17.96
CA ASN A 234 4.79 5.12 -18.65
C ASN A 234 4.07 6.15 -17.78
N LYS A 235 4.09 7.42 -18.19
CA LYS A 235 3.45 8.53 -17.48
C LYS A 235 1.94 8.41 -17.28
N LYS A 236 1.28 7.40 -17.89
CA LYS A 236 -0.14 7.09 -17.68
C LYS A 236 -0.39 5.96 -16.68
N SER A 237 0.66 5.36 -16.11
CA SER A 237 0.51 4.37 -15.05
C SER A 237 0.29 5.08 -13.71
N MET A 238 -0.61 4.55 -12.90
CA MET A 238 -0.96 5.08 -11.58
C MET A 238 -0.28 4.26 -10.48
N ARG A 239 0.11 4.93 -9.40
CA ARG A 239 0.62 4.26 -8.19
C ARG A 239 -0.46 3.46 -7.47
N TYR A 240 -1.71 3.85 -7.62
CA TYR A 240 -2.84 3.31 -6.89
C TYR A 240 -3.74 2.48 -7.79
N SER A 241 -4.28 1.44 -7.20
CA SER A 241 -5.27 0.55 -7.80
C SER A 241 -6.53 0.53 -6.94
N PHE A 242 -7.67 0.39 -7.57
CA PHE A 242 -8.97 0.58 -6.93
C PHE A 242 -9.85 -0.65 -7.13
N PHE A 243 -10.34 -1.20 -6.03
CA PHE A 243 -11.15 -2.40 -6.05
C PHE A 243 -12.42 -2.18 -5.24
N SER A 244 -13.58 -2.54 -5.78
CA SER A 244 -14.86 -2.50 -5.08
C SER A 244 -15.20 -3.85 -4.47
N LYS A 245 -15.91 -3.82 -3.35
CA LYS A 245 -16.60 -4.98 -2.82
C LYS A 245 -18.00 -4.99 -3.44
N PRO A 246 -18.38 -6.07 -4.19
CA PRO A 246 -19.69 -6.19 -4.82
C PRO A 246 -20.84 -6.34 -3.81
#